data_31b57fc416793ab991cdb1e5a6f49050
#
_entry.id   31b57fc416793ab991cdb1e5a6f49050
#
_cell.length_a   1.000
_cell.length_b   1.000
_cell.length_c   1.000
_cell.angle_alpha   90.00
_cell.angle_beta   90.00
_cell.angle_gamma   90.00
#
_symmetry.space_group_name_H-M   'P 1'
#
loop_
_entity.id
_entity.type
_entity.pdbx_description
1 polymer ?
#
loop_
_entity_poly.entity_id
_entity_poly.type
_entity_poly.pdbx_seq_one_letter_code
_entity_poly.pdbx_strand_id
1 'polypeptide(L)'
;MIKRFKIMGLFGFRNVDINFEDNVKILIGENGFGKTTILNSLYYLLNEKYKKLSNIEFEIIELIFENEEKILFSKFELESYVSYLEN
;
A
#
# COMPACT_ATOMS: atom_id res chain seq x y z
N MET A 1 1.30 -8.90 -13.28
CA MET A 1 0.99 -7.47 -13.21
C MET A 1 -0.01 -7.17 -12.12
N ILE A 2 0.02 -5.93 -11.63
CA ILE A 2 -0.86 -5.51 -10.53
C ILE A 2 -2.25 -5.21 -11.08
N LYS A 3 -3.27 -5.77 -10.41
CA LYS A 3 -4.66 -5.54 -10.77
C LYS A 3 -5.28 -4.46 -9.88
N ARG A 4 -5.00 -4.50 -8.57
CA ARG A 4 -5.65 -3.63 -7.61
C ARG A 4 -4.76 -3.38 -6.39
N PHE A 5 -4.81 -2.15 -5.87
CA PHE A 5 -4.06 -1.78 -4.68
C PHE A 5 -4.98 -1.03 -3.73
N LYS A 6 -5.08 -1.51 -2.49
CA LYS A 6 -5.96 -0.94 -1.49
C LYS A 6 -5.18 -0.59 -0.23
N ILE A 7 -5.48 0.57 0.34
CA ILE A 7 -4.98 0.96 1.66
C ILE A 7 -6.19 1.41 2.47
N MET A 8 -6.38 0.81 3.63
CA MET A 8 -7.45 1.21 4.54
C MET A 8 -6.84 1.95 5.72
N GLY A 9 -7.47 3.04 6.13
CA GLY A 9 -7.02 3.83 7.27
C GLY A 9 -5.75 4.62 7.03
N LEU A 10 -5.47 5.00 5.79
CA LEU A 10 -4.32 5.86 5.46
C LEU A 10 -4.47 7.20 6.19
N PHE A 11 -3.42 7.65 6.86
CA PHE A 11 -3.41 8.85 7.71
C PHE A 11 -4.43 8.77 8.85
N GLY A 12 -4.94 7.57 9.15
CA GLY A 12 -5.94 7.38 10.19
C GLY A 12 -7.38 7.56 9.74
N PHE A 13 -7.63 7.99 8.50
CA PHE A 13 -9.01 8.29 8.09
C PHE A 13 -9.35 8.00 6.63
N ARG A 14 -8.37 7.77 5.78
CA ARG A 14 -8.63 7.66 4.34
C ARG A 14 -8.54 6.22 3.85
N ASN A 15 -9.52 5.81 3.04
CA ASN A 15 -9.49 4.53 2.36
C ASN A 15 -9.19 4.75 0.89
N VAL A 16 -8.22 4.01 0.37
CA VAL A 16 -7.76 4.11 -1.01
C VAL A 16 -8.02 2.76 -1.69
N ASP A 17 -8.60 2.80 -2.87
CA ASP A 17 -8.90 1.60 -3.65
C ASP A 17 -8.64 1.94 -5.12
N ILE A 18 -7.55 1.40 -5.67
CA ILE A 18 -7.14 1.70 -7.03
C ILE A 18 -7.22 0.44 -7.88
N ASN A 19 -8.05 0.49 -8.91
CA ASN A 19 -8.12 -0.55 -9.93
C ASN A 19 -7.28 -0.08 -11.10
N PHE A 20 -6.17 -0.75 -11.35
CA PHE A 20 -5.22 -0.32 -12.37
C PHE A 20 -5.75 -0.47 -13.80
N GLU A 21 -6.81 -1.24 -14.00
CA GLU A 21 -7.44 -1.34 -15.31
C GLU A 21 -8.25 -0.09 -15.63
N ASP A 22 -8.89 0.49 -14.61
CA ASP A 22 -9.85 1.58 -14.81
C ASP A 22 -9.37 2.94 -14.31
N ASN A 23 -8.58 2.96 -13.24
CA ASN A 23 -8.31 4.17 -12.46
C ASN A 23 -6.85 4.60 -12.41
N VAL A 24 -6.04 4.16 -13.36
CA VAL A 24 -4.62 4.54 -13.36
C VAL A 24 -4.43 6.06 -13.42
N LYS A 25 -5.37 6.77 -14.00
CA LYS A 25 -5.32 8.23 -14.10
C LYS A 25 -5.36 8.92 -12.73
N ILE A 26 -5.93 8.28 -11.73
CA ILE A 26 -6.00 8.83 -10.39
C ILE A 26 -4.59 9.01 -9.83
N LEU A 27 -3.70 8.05 -10.06
CA LEU A 27 -2.33 8.15 -9.61
C LEU A 27 -1.49 9.13 -10.43
N ILE A 28 -1.79 9.26 -11.71
CA ILE A 28 -0.97 10.04 -12.64
C ILE A 28 -1.41 11.48 -12.74
N GLY A 29 -2.72 11.73 -12.88
CA GLY A 29 -3.24 13.03 -13.25
C GLY A 29 -3.84 13.87 -12.13
N GLU A 30 -4.32 13.24 -11.09
CA GLU A 30 -5.04 13.95 -10.04
C GLU A 30 -4.10 14.39 -8.93
N ASN A 31 -4.23 15.65 -8.50
CA ASN A 31 -3.46 16.17 -7.37
C ASN A 31 -4.21 15.91 -6.06
N GLY A 32 -4.60 14.67 -5.84
CA GLY A 32 -5.30 14.30 -4.63
C GLY A 32 -4.38 14.28 -3.42
N PHE A 33 -4.95 14.57 -2.28
CA PHE A 33 -4.24 14.50 -1.00
C PHE A 33 -3.69 13.09 -0.79
N GLY A 34 -2.39 13.00 -0.51
CA GLY A 34 -1.76 11.72 -0.23
C GLY A 34 -1.25 10.95 -1.44
N LYS A 35 -1.31 11.54 -2.64
CA LYS A 35 -0.85 10.88 -3.87
C LYS A 35 0.57 10.35 -3.77
N THR A 36 1.49 11.18 -3.26
CA THR A 36 2.89 10.80 -3.11
C THR A 36 3.02 9.65 -2.11
N THR A 37 2.29 9.70 -1.01
CA THR A 37 2.33 8.64 0.00
C THR A 37 1.79 7.33 -0.56
N ILE A 38 0.73 7.39 -1.37
CA ILE A 38 0.16 6.21 -2.02
C ILE A 38 1.18 5.56 -2.95
N LEU A 39 1.84 6.36 -3.78
CA LEU A 39 2.87 5.86 -4.69
C LEU A 39 4.06 5.29 -3.95
N ASN A 40 4.50 5.97 -2.89
CA ASN A 40 5.60 5.47 -2.07
C ASN A 40 5.24 4.16 -1.38
N SER A 41 4.00 4.04 -0.90
CA SER A 41 3.54 2.80 -0.25
C SER A 41 3.64 1.62 -1.21
N LEU A 42 3.18 1.81 -2.43
CA LEU A 42 3.25 0.77 -3.45
C LEU A 42 4.70 0.44 -3.79
N TYR A 43 5.54 1.46 -3.94
CA TYR A 43 6.96 1.26 -4.23
C TYR A 43 7.66 0.48 -3.12
N TYR A 44 7.42 0.86 -1.87
CA TYR A 44 8.04 0.18 -0.74
C TYR A 44 7.57 -1.27 -0.64
N LEU A 45 6.29 -1.51 -0.89
CA LEU A 45 5.75 -2.86 -0.86
C LEU A 45 6.37 -3.74 -1.93
N LEU A 46 6.45 -3.26 -3.15
CA LEU A 46 7.00 -4.01 -4.28
C LEU A 46 8.49 -4.27 -4.15
N ASN A 47 9.20 -3.39 -3.48
CA ASN A 47 10.66 -3.50 -3.31
C ASN A 47 11.07 -4.01 -1.94
N GLU A 48 10.13 -4.55 -1.19
CA GLU A 48 10.37 -5.15 0.12
C GLU A 48 11.04 -4.20 1.11
N LYS A 49 10.74 -2.91 1.00
CA LYS A 49 11.25 -1.90 1.92
C LYS A 49 10.29 -1.74 3.10
N TYR A 50 10.18 -2.82 3.86
CA TYR A 50 9.16 -2.94 4.89
C TYR A 50 9.34 -1.95 6.05
N LYS A 51 10.56 -1.63 6.40
CA LYS A 51 10.79 -0.66 7.46
C LYS A 51 10.28 0.73 7.06
N LYS A 52 10.54 1.14 5.82
CA LYS A 52 10.03 2.42 5.32
C LYS A 52 8.51 2.39 5.22
N LEU A 53 7.95 1.28 4.78
CA LEU A 53 6.51 1.11 4.71
C LEU A 53 5.87 1.21 6.09
N SER A 54 6.53 0.68 7.12
CA SER A 54 6.02 0.71 8.48
C SER A 54 5.96 2.13 9.06
N ASN A 55 6.64 3.09 8.46
CA ASN A 55 6.59 4.48 8.90
C ASN A 55 5.36 5.22 8.35
N ILE A 56 4.62 4.61 7.45
CA ILE A 56 3.40 5.20 6.90
C ILE A 56 2.23 4.80 7.79
N GLU A 57 1.37 5.73 8.12
CA GLU A 57 0.19 5.46 8.94
C GLU A 57 -0.91 4.83 8.11
N PHE A 58 -1.25 3.57 8.41
CA PHE A 58 -2.35 2.85 7.76
C PHE A 58 -2.81 1.71 8.67
N GLU A 59 -3.97 1.14 8.36
CA GLU A 59 -4.47 -0.03 9.09
C GLU A 59 -4.22 -1.33 8.33
N ILE A 60 -4.61 -1.37 7.07
CA ILE A 60 -4.49 -2.59 6.24
C ILE A 60 -4.04 -2.20 4.83
N ILE A 61 -3.16 -3.00 4.26
CA ILE A 61 -2.74 -2.88 2.86
C ILE A 61 -3.07 -4.19 2.15
N GLU A 62 -3.61 -4.07 0.94
CA GLU A 62 -3.91 -5.22 0.10
C GLU A 62 -3.44 -4.96 -1.33
N LEU A 63 -2.71 -5.90 -1.90
CA LEU A 63 -2.25 -5.85 -3.29
C LEU A 63 -2.72 -7.12 -3.99
N ILE A 64 -3.44 -6.94 -5.10
CA ILE A 64 -3.98 -8.05 -5.88
C ILE A 64 -3.33 -8.04 -7.26
N PHE A 65 -2.85 -9.21 -7.69
CA PHE A 65 -2.23 -9.38 -9.00
C PHE A 65 -3.23 -9.96 -10.00
N GLU A 66 -2.92 -9.86 -11.29
CA GLU A 66 -3.81 -10.34 -12.35
C GLU A 66 -4.07 -11.84 -12.27
N ASN A 67 -3.12 -12.62 -11.73
CA ASN A 67 -3.29 -14.06 -11.54
C ASN A 67 -4.06 -14.40 -10.26
N GLU A 68 -4.70 -13.42 -9.64
CA GLU A 68 -5.50 -13.55 -8.42
C GLU A 68 -4.67 -13.79 -7.16
N GLU A 69 -3.35 -13.80 -7.24
CA GLU A 69 -2.51 -13.83 -6.05
C GLU A 69 -2.67 -12.51 -5.29
N LYS A 70 -2.56 -12.59 -3.97
CA LYS A 70 -2.85 -11.45 -3.12
C LYS A 70 -1.86 -11.34 -1.98
N ILE A 71 -1.47 -10.10 -1.67
CA ILE A 71 -0.70 -9.76 -0.48
C ILE A 71 -1.62 -8.93 0.40
N LEU A 72 -1.84 -9.36 1.63
CA LEU A 72 -2.73 -8.67 2.57
C LEU A 72 -2.11 -8.71 3.95
N PHE A 73 -1.95 -7.55 4.59
CA PHE A 73 -1.48 -7.51 5.97
C PHE A 73 -1.91 -6.22 6.66
N SER A 74 -1.94 -6.28 7.99
CA SER A 74 -2.22 -5.12 8.82
C SER A 74 -0.91 -4.41 9.18
N LYS A 75 -1.04 -3.16 9.65
CA LYS A 75 0.10 -2.42 10.18
C LYS A 75 0.76 -3.17 11.32
N PHE A 76 -0.06 -3.79 12.17
CA PHE A 76 0.45 -4.56 13.30
C PHE A 76 1.32 -5.73 12.83
N GLU A 77 0.85 -6.46 11.83
CA GLU A 77 1.62 -7.57 11.26
C GLU A 77 2.93 -7.09 10.65
N LEU A 78 2.88 -5.96 9.94
CA LEU A 78 4.08 -5.38 9.34
C LEU A 78 5.09 -4.97 10.40
N GLU A 79 4.63 -4.29 11.44
CA GLU A 79 5.53 -3.84 12.52
C GLU A 79 6.15 -5.02 13.25
N SER A 80 5.38 -6.08 13.45
CA SER A 80 5.90 -7.30 14.07
C SER A 80 6.99 -7.95 13.22
N TYR A 81 6.79 -7.97 11.91
CA TYR A 81 7.77 -8.54 10.99
C TYR A 81 9.04 -7.71 10.94
N VAL A 82 8.92 -6.38 10.88
CA VAL A 82 10.08 -5.48 10.89
C VAL A 82 10.88 -5.64 12.19
N SER A 83 10.18 -5.73 13.32
CA SER A 83 10.81 -5.94 14.61
C SER A 83 11.58 -7.26 14.63
N TYR A 84 10.99 -8.30 14.06
CA TYR A 84 11.66 -9.61 13.96
C TYR A 84 12.94 -9.51 13.13
N LEU A 85 12.91 -8.81 12.01
CA LEU A 85 14.08 -8.67 11.14
C LEU A 85 15.21 -7.87 11.80
N GLU A 86 14.87 -6.93 12.69
CA GLU A 86 15.86 -6.07 13.35
C GLU A 86 16.50 -6.73 14.57
N ASN A 87 15.99 -7.85 15.01
CA ASN A 87 16.54 -8.55 16.20
C ASN A 87 17.64 -9.55 15.79
#